data_c3b255095334a7fe1d216655e64a363f
#
_entry.id   c3b255095334a7fe1d216655e64a363f
#
_cell.length_a   1.000
_cell.length_b   1.000
_cell.length_c   1.000
_cell.angle_alpha   90.00
_cell.angle_beta   90.00
_cell.angle_gamma   90.00
#
_symmetry.space_group_name_H-M   'P 1'
#
loop_
_entity.id
_entity.type
_entity.pdbx_description
1 polymer ?
#
loop_
_entity_poly.entity_id
_entity_poly.type
_entity_poly.pdbx_seq_one_letter_code
_entity_poly.pdbx_strand_id
1 'polypeptide(L)'
;MVLPLALCGISMALGISTKWTGVYAGAGLGILFVWYTLTHFPKKQVGRLFGFCCIFFITVPLIVYTLSFIPVVGYTEYKGLIDKTIQGTISMFNYLSGLVAEHYYSSPFYEWPVIWMPLLYANDAVNATDVSAVSCMGNPVIWWLGIPCVLYTFY
;
A
#
# COMPACT_ATOMS: atom_id res chain seq x y z
N MET A 1 -23.08 0.33 -11.50
CA MET A 1 -22.20 1.14 -10.64
C MET A 1 -21.84 0.45 -9.31
N VAL A 2 -22.77 -0.23 -8.63
CA VAL A 2 -22.52 -0.82 -7.30
C VAL A 2 -21.45 -1.91 -7.33
N LEU A 3 -21.49 -2.84 -8.28
CA LEU A 3 -20.54 -3.95 -8.36
C LEU A 3 -19.08 -3.52 -8.59
N PRO A 4 -18.74 -2.66 -9.56
CA PRO A 4 -17.38 -2.17 -9.72
C PRO A 4 -16.85 -1.44 -8.48
N LEU A 5 -17.70 -0.68 -7.80
CA LEU A 5 -17.33 0.05 -6.59
C LEU A 5 -17.05 -0.91 -5.41
N ALA A 6 -17.86 -1.98 -5.28
CA ALA A 6 -17.65 -3.02 -4.29
C ALA A 6 -16.34 -3.79 -4.54
N LEU A 7 -16.08 -4.17 -5.80
CA LEU A 7 -14.82 -4.83 -6.19
C LEU A 7 -13.60 -3.94 -5.92
N CYS A 8 -13.70 -2.64 -6.19
CA CYS A 8 -12.66 -1.67 -5.87
C CYS A 8 -12.38 -1.62 -4.36
N GLY A 9 -13.44 -1.56 -3.53
CA GLY A 9 -13.31 -1.57 -2.07
C GLY A 9 -12.67 -2.84 -1.53
N ILE A 10 -13.05 -4.01 -2.05
CA ILE A 10 -12.44 -5.29 -1.67
C ILE A 10 -10.97 -5.35 -2.08
N SER A 11 -10.65 -4.94 -3.31
CA SER A 11 -9.26 -4.90 -3.78
C SER A 11 -8.40 -3.96 -2.94
N MET A 12 -8.93 -2.80 -2.55
CA MET A 12 -8.28 -1.86 -1.64
C MET A 12 -8.07 -2.47 -0.25
N ALA A 13 -9.07 -3.20 0.28
CA ALA A 13 -8.95 -3.89 1.56
C ALA A 13 -7.80 -4.90 1.57
N LEU A 14 -7.68 -5.71 0.52
CA LEU A 14 -6.58 -6.66 0.34
C LEU A 14 -5.24 -5.95 0.20
N GLY A 15 -5.19 -4.86 -0.57
CA GLY A 15 -3.99 -4.06 -0.73
C GLY A 15 -3.49 -3.44 0.59
N ILE A 16 -4.39 -2.87 1.39
CA ILE A 16 -4.07 -2.30 2.71
C ILE A 16 -3.57 -3.39 3.67
N SER A 17 -4.18 -4.58 3.64
CA SER A 17 -3.77 -5.71 4.48
C SER A 17 -2.37 -6.22 4.12
N THR A 18 -1.94 -6.02 2.88
CA THR A 18 -0.59 -6.37 2.43
C THR A 18 0.43 -5.28 2.77
N LYS A 19 0.08 -4.02 2.54
CA LYS A 19 0.96 -2.88 2.81
C LYS A 19 0.15 -1.59 3.04
N TRP A 20 0.46 -0.87 4.11
CA TRP A 20 -0.25 0.37 4.47
C TRP A 20 -0.18 1.48 3.41
N THR A 21 0.78 1.43 2.51
CA THR A 21 0.85 2.37 1.39
C THR A 21 -0.39 2.34 0.50
N GLY A 22 -1.17 1.25 0.51
CA GLY A 22 -2.48 1.18 -0.13
C GLY A 22 -3.48 2.24 0.34
N VAL A 23 -3.35 2.72 1.58
CA VAL A 23 -4.19 3.80 2.12
C VAL A 23 -3.99 5.11 1.36
N TYR A 24 -2.75 5.44 0.98
CA TYR A 24 -2.45 6.68 0.25
C TYR A 24 -3.10 6.69 -1.14
N ALA A 25 -3.04 5.56 -1.85
CA ALA A 25 -3.74 5.41 -3.13
C ALA A 25 -5.26 5.54 -2.95
N GLY A 26 -5.82 4.91 -1.91
CA GLY A 26 -7.23 5.02 -1.55
C GLY A 26 -7.65 6.44 -1.21
N ALA A 27 -6.82 7.20 -0.49
CA ALA A 27 -7.10 8.59 -0.16
C ALA A 27 -7.19 9.47 -1.41
N GLY A 28 -6.24 9.35 -2.35
CA GLY A 28 -6.25 10.10 -3.60
C GLY A 28 -7.50 9.80 -4.45
N LEU A 29 -7.83 8.52 -4.63
CA LEU A 29 -9.05 8.11 -5.33
C LEU A 29 -10.32 8.55 -4.58
N GLY A 30 -10.31 8.54 -3.26
CA GLY A 30 -11.40 9.01 -2.41
C GLY A 30 -11.71 10.49 -2.63
N ILE A 31 -10.69 11.35 -2.70
CA ILE A 31 -10.85 12.79 -2.99
C ILE A 31 -11.51 12.99 -4.35
N LEU A 32 -11.01 12.33 -5.39
CA LEU A 32 -11.57 12.40 -6.74
C LEU A 32 -13.02 11.89 -6.78
N PHE A 33 -13.31 10.79 -6.08
CA PHE A 33 -14.65 10.23 -5.98
C PHE A 33 -15.61 11.19 -5.27
N VAL A 34 -15.22 11.79 -4.16
CA VAL A 34 -16.03 12.77 -3.43
C VAL A 34 -16.32 13.97 -4.32
N TRP A 35 -15.30 14.54 -4.94
CA TRP A 35 -15.45 15.67 -5.85
C TRP A 35 -16.40 15.35 -7.01
N TYR A 36 -16.19 14.23 -7.69
CA TYR A 36 -17.05 13.80 -8.80
C TYR A 36 -18.50 13.56 -8.34
N THR A 37 -18.68 12.93 -7.19
CA THR A 37 -20.02 12.63 -6.67
C THR A 37 -20.78 13.89 -6.29
N LEU A 38 -20.15 14.85 -5.66
CA LEU A 38 -20.76 16.11 -5.25
C LEU A 38 -21.12 16.99 -6.45
N THR A 39 -20.38 16.90 -7.56
CA THR A 39 -20.59 17.73 -8.76
C THR A 39 -21.59 17.13 -9.76
N HIS A 40 -21.71 15.80 -9.82
CA HIS A 40 -22.48 15.13 -10.90
C HIS A 40 -23.75 14.40 -10.43
N PHE A 41 -23.93 14.21 -9.11
CA PHE A 41 -25.09 13.48 -8.60
C PHE A 41 -26.04 14.35 -7.77
N PRO A 42 -27.37 14.12 -7.86
CA PRO A 42 -28.33 14.82 -7.03
C PRO A 42 -28.15 14.44 -5.54
N LYS A 43 -28.38 15.40 -4.64
CA LYS A 43 -28.15 15.25 -3.18
C LYS A 43 -28.75 13.98 -2.58
N LYS A 44 -29.92 13.53 -3.06
CA LYS A 44 -30.58 12.31 -2.58
C LYS A 44 -29.79 11.03 -2.90
N GLN A 45 -29.07 11.01 -4.01
CA GLN A 45 -28.22 9.86 -4.39
C GLN A 45 -26.86 9.91 -3.71
N VAL A 46 -26.32 11.09 -3.45
CA VAL A 46 -25.06 11.31 -2.74
C VAL A 46 -25.06 10.60 -1.40
N GLY A 47 -26.09 10.79 -0.56
CA GLY A 47 -26.17 10.13 0.74
C GLY A 47 -26.14 8.61 0.67
N ARG A 48 -26.86 8.01 -0.30
CA ARG A 48 -26.85 6.55 -0.51
C ARG A 48 -25.48 6.06 -0.97
N LEU A 49 -24.82 6.81 -1.85
CA LEU A 49 -23.50 6.47 -2.36
C LEU A 49 -22.43 6.52 -1.25
N PHE A 50 -22.47 7.57 -0.42
CA PHE A 50 -21.57 7.68 0.73
C PHE A 50 -21.80 6.55 1.75
N GLY A 51 -23.04 6.19 2.06
CA GLY A 51 -23.32 5.06 2.94
C GLY A 51 -22.78 3.75 2.40
N PHE A 52 -22.91 3.51 1.11
CA PHE A 52 -22.31 2.35 0.45
C PHE A 52 -20.77 2.39 0.53
N CYS A 53 -20.16 3.56 0.31
CA CYS A 53 -18.72 3.72 0.41
C CYS A 53 -18.19 3.49 1.83
N CYS A 54 -18.90 3.92 2.87
CA CYS A 54 -18.52 3.63 4.25
C CYS A 54 -18.43 2.12 4.51
N ILE A 55 -19.33 1.33 3.92
CA ILE A 55 -19.26 -0.13 4.06
C ILE A 55 -18.02 -0.68 3.33
N PHE A 56 -17.85 -0.38 2.06
CA PHE A 56 -16.82 -1.04 1.23
C PHE A 56 -15.43 -0.45 1.36
N PHE A 57 -15.30 0.83 1.76
CA PHE A 57 -14.00 1.49 1.88
C PHE A 57 -13.55 1.75 3.33
N ILE A 58 -14.40 1.47 4.32
CA ILE A 58 -14.04 1.56 5.73
C ILE A 58 -14.27 0.21 6.41
N THR A 59 -15.53 -0.28 6.45
CA THR A 59 -15.87 -1.48 7.23
C THR A 59 -15.21 -2.73 6.67
N VAL A 60 -15.28 -2.96 5.36
CA VAL A 60 -14.66 -4.13 4.71
C VAL A 60 -13.14 -4.12 4.88
N PRO A 61 -12.39 -3.03 4.62
CA PRO A 61 -10.96 -2.97 4.91
C PRO A 61 -10.60 -3.26 6.36
N LEU A 62 -11.34 -2.74 7.32
CA LEU A 62 -11.10 -3.02 8.75
C LEU A 62 -11.28 -4.50 9.08
N ILE A 63 -12.33 -5.13 8.55
CA ILE A 63 -12.59 -6.56 8.76
C ILE A 63 -11.47 -7.39 8.12
N VAL A 64 -11.15 -7.15 6.85
CA VAL A 64 -10.11 -7.90 6.12
C VAL A 64 -8.75 -7.72 6.79
N TYR A 65 -8.40 -6.50 7.20
CA TYR A 65 -7.17 -6.22 7.93
C TYR A 65 -7.11 -6.98 9.26
N THR A 66 -8.18 -6.97 10.04
CA THR A 66 -8.25 -7.73 11.30
C THR A 66 -8.12 -9.23 11.06
N LEU A 67 -8.81 -9.77 10.05
CA LEU A 67 -8.74 -11.19 9.71
C LEU A 67 -7.35 -11.61 9.21
N SER A 68 -6.59 -10.72 8.62
CA SER A 68 -5.22 -11.00 8.17
C SER A 68 -4.25 -11.34 9.32
N PHE A 69 -4.59 -11.00 10.56
CA PHE A 69 -3.80 -11.36 11.74
C PHE A 69 -4.10 -12.77 12.28
N ILE A 70 -5.15 -13.46 11.80
CA ILE A 70 -5.52 -14.82 12.28
C ILE A 70 -4.34 -15.78 12.27
N PRO A 71 -3.53 -15.91 11.20
CA PRO A 71 -2.43 -16.86 11.16
C PRO A 71 -1.36 -16.62 12.23
N VAL A 72 -1.29 -15.39 12.76
CA VAL A 72 -0.23 -14.96 13.68
C VAL A 72 -0.67 -15.02 15.15
N VAL A 73 -1.98 -15.11 15.43
CA VAL A 73 -2.52 -15.12 16.81
C VAL A 73 -1.99 -16.31 17.62
N GLY A 74 -1.86 -17.47 17.00
CA GLY A 74 -1.38 -18.68 17.68
C GLY A 74 0.10 -18.67 18.09
N TYR A 75 0.88 -17.73 17.59
CA TYR A 75 2.33 -17.64 17.83
C TYR A 75 2.74 -16.51 18.77
N THR A 76 1.78 -15.85 19.43
CA THR A 76 2.03 -14.65 20.25
C THR A 76 1.23 -14.68 21.53
N GLU A 77 1.72 -14.02 22.58
CA GLU A 77 1.09 -13.94 23.91
C GLU A 77 -0.16 -13.04 24.00
N TYR A 78 -0.71 -12.60 22.85
CA TYR A 78 -1.86 -11.71 22.82
C TYR A 78 -3.18 -12.44 23.16
N LYS A 79 -4.05 -11.74 23.90
CA LYS A 79 -5.30 -12.32 24.43
C LYS A 79 -6.40 -12.58 23.40
N GLY A 80 -6.16 -12.26 22.13
CA GLY A 80 -7.11 -12.51 21.04
C GLY A 80 -6.82 -11.72 19.77
N LEU A 81 -7.66 -11.92 18.75
CA LEU A 81 -7.48 -11.33 17.43
C LEU A 81 -7.49 -9.80 17.45
N ILE A 82 -8.44 -9.18 18.17
CA ILE A 82 -8.58 -7.72 18.23
C ILE A 82 -7.38 -7.10 18.94
N ASP A 83 -6.99 -7.68 20.09
CA ASP A 83 -5.82 -7.21 20.85
C ASP A 83 -4.55 -7.32 20.00
N LYS A 84 -4.35 -8.45 19.32
CA LYS A 84 -3.23 -8.63 18.37
C LYS A 84 -3.24 -7.61 17.25
N THR A 85 -4.38 -7.33 16.66
CA THR A 85 -4.50 -6.35 15.58
C THR A 85 -4.11 -4.95 16.07
N ILE A 86 -4.62 -4.53 17.23
CA ILE A 86 -4.33 -3.21 17.79
C ILE A 86 -2.85 -3.10 18.19
N GLN A 87 -2.36 -4.03 19.01
CA GLN A 87 -0.99 -3.99 19.51
C GLN A 87 0.03 -4.20 18.38
N GLY A 88 -0.26 -5.12 17.46
CA GLY A 88 0.57 -5.34 16.26
C GLY A 88 0.66 -4.09 15.38
N THR A 89 -0.47 -3.41 15.16
CA THR A 89 -0.52 -2.17 14.40
C THR A 89 0.27 -1.05 15.08
N ILE A 90 0.13 -0.88 16.40
CA ILE A 90 0.88 0.11 17.18
C ILE A 90 2.39 -0.19 17.14
N SER A 91 2.76 -1.45 17.32
CA SER A 91 4.17 -1.89 17.28
C SER A 91 4.80 -1.64 15.91
N MET A 92 4.08 -1.96 14.82
CA MET A 92 4.53 -1.67 13.46
C MET A 92 4.67 -0.17 13.21
N PHE A 93 3.73 0.63 13.68
CA PHE A 93 3.80 2.09 13.55
C PHE A 93 5.00 2.67 14.29
N ASN A 94 5.21 2.26 15.56
CA ASN A 94 6.33 2.71 16.38
C ASN A 94 7.67 2.30 15.78
N TYR A 95 7.77 1.07 15.26
CA TYR A 95 8.96 0.60 14.57
C TYR A 95 9.26 1.44 13.33
N LEU A 96 8.27 1.64 12.46
CA LEU A 96 8.47 2.38 11.21
C LEU A 96 8.73 3.87 11.44
N SER A 97 8.10 4.48 12.44
CA SER A 97 8.31 5.91 12.76
C SER A 97 9.65 6.16 13.46
N GLY A 98 10.17 5.18 14.19
CA GLY A 98 11.46 5.26 14.87
C GLY A 98 12.64 4.73 14.05
N LEU A 99 12.37 4.17 12.86
CA LEU A 99 13.41 3.56 12.03
C LEU A 99 14.30 4.64 11.39
N VAL A 100 15.47 4.88 11.99
CA VAL A 100 16.54 5.66 11.39
C VAL A 100 17.64 4.69 11.02
N ALA A 101 17.66 4.25 9.76
CA ALA A 101 18.69 3.36 9.23
C ALA A 101 19.46 4.10 8.14
N GLU A 102 20.75 4.33 8.39
CA GLU A 102 21.67 4.73 7.33
C GLU A 102 21.99 3.49 6.51
N HIS A 103 21.66 3.52 5.24
CA HIS A 103 21.99 2.44 4.33
C HIS A 103 23.05 2.95 3.34
N TYR A 104 24.20 2.28 3.31
CA TYR A 104 25.32 2.66 2.44
C TYR A 104 24.97 2.61 0.95
N TYR A 105 23.92 1.87 0.62
CA TYR A 105 23.38 1.74 -0.75
C TYR A 105 22.00 2.40 -0.84
N SER A 106 21.94 3.68 -0.51
CA SER A 106 20.71 4.49 -0.63
C SER A 106 20.76 5.35 -1.87
N SER A 107 19.61 5.54 -2.51
CA SER A 107 19.45 6.44 -3.65
C SER A 107 18.47 7.56 -3.34
N PRO A 108 18.76 8.81 -3.72
CA PRO A 108 17.80 9.90 -3.61
C PRO A 108 16.63 9.70 -4.57
N PHE A 109 15.47 10.27 -4.22
CA PHE A 109 14.20 10.03 -4.93
C PHE A 109 14.23 10.40 -6.42
N TYR A 110 15.06 11.33 -6.84
CA TYR A 110 15.17 11.76 -8.23
C TYR A 110 15.93 10.76 -9.13
N GLU A 111 16.60 9.78 -8.54
CA GLU A 111 17.25 8.68 -9.27
C GLU A 111 16.28 7.51 -9.55
N TRP A 112 15.15 7.44 -8.81
CA TRP A 112 14.19 6.36 -8.95
C TRP A 112 13.56 6.25 -10.34
N PRO A 113 13.21 7.36 -11.03
CA PRO A 113 12.63 7.27 -12.38
C PRO A 113 13.53 6.56 -13.38
N VAL A 114 14.86 6.62 -13.21
CA VAL A 114 15.83 6.00 -14.12
C VAL A 114 16.44 4.71 -13.58
N ILE A 115 16.06 4.31 -12.36
CA ILE A 115 16.59 3.12 -11.65
C ILE A 115 18.12 3.14 -11.63
N TRP A 116 18.70 4.28 -11.25
CA TRP A 116 20.15 4.43 -11.21
C TRP A 116 20.81 3.47 -10.22
N MET A 117 20.20 3.28 -9.05
CA MET A 117 20.62 2.30 -8.06
C MET A 117 19.41 1.40 -7.71
N PRO A 118 19.46 0.11 -8.06
CA PRO A 118 18.43 -0.84 -7.65
C PRO A 118 18.50 -1.06 -6.13
N LEU A 119 17.37 -1.45 -5.51
CA LEU A 119 17.32 -1.72 -4.08
C LEU A 119 18.10 -3.00 -3.75
N LEU A 120 19.12 -2.90 -2.89
CA LEU A 120 19.89 -4.05 -2.41
C LEU A 120 19.19 -4.62 -1.16
N TYR A 121 18.70 -5.86 -1.27
CA TYR A 121 17.99 -6.55 -0.18
C TYR A 121 18.94 -7.30 0.75
N ALA A 122 19.89 -8.00 0.18
CA ALA A 122 20.85 -8.78 0.93
C ALA A 122 22.21 -8.76 0.24
N ASN A 123 23.25 -8.77 1.02
CA ASN A 123 24.63 -8.82 0.57
C ASN A 123 25.43 -9.65 1.59
N ASP A 124 25.51 -10.96 1.36
CA ASP A 124 26.16 -11.90 2.24
C ASP A 124 27.43 -12.45 1.59
N ALA A 125 28.54 -12.40 2.32
CA ALA A 125 29.75 -13.06 1.90
C ALA A 125 29.59 -14.58 2.05
N VAL A 126 29.61 -15.29 0.93
CA VAL A 126 29.51 -16.76 0.91
C VAL A 126 30.89 -17.38 1.17
N ASN A 127 31.94 -16.77 0.59
CA ASN A 127 33.34 -17.16 0.76
C ASN A 127 34.24 -15.90 0.73
N ALA A 128 35.55 -16.07 0.90
CA ALA A 128 36.49 -14.97 0.82
C ALA A 128 36.49 -14.24 -0.55
N THR A 129 36.03 -14.88 -1.60
CA THR A 129 35.97 -14.37 -2.99
C THR A 129 34.57 -14.21 -3.54
N ASP A 130 33.57 -14.87 -2.95
CA ASP A 130 32.21 -14.91 -3.50
C ASP A 130 31.22 -14.17 -2.60
N VAL A 131 30.45 -13.28 -3.20
CA VAL A 131 29.41 -12.50 -2.54
C VAL A 131 28.05 -12.87 -3.16
N SER A 132 27.09 -13.25 -2.34
CA SER A 132 25.71 -13.42 -2.75
C SER A 132 24.95 -12.12 -2.51
N ALA A 133 24.46 -11.49 -3.56
CA ALA A 133 23.67 -10.28 -3.46
C ALA A 133 22.27 -10.48 -4.07
N VAL A 134 21.24 -10.06 -3.34
CA VAL A 134 19.86 -10.02 -3.83
C VAL A 134 19.47 -8.58 -4.03
N SER A 135 19.28 -8.18 -5.30
CA SER A 135 18.81 -6.85 -5.64
C SER A 135 17.40 -6.90 -6.25
N CYS A 136 16.58 -5.91 -5.92
CA CYS A 136 15.25 -5.71 -6.50
C CYS A 136 15.28 -4.48 -7.40
N MET A 137 15.00 -4.68 -8.67
CA MET A 137 14.85 -3.58 -9.62
C MET A 137 13.56 -3.78 -10.44
N GLY A 138 12.91 -2.67 -10.78
CA GLY A 138 11.79 -2.71 -11.72
C GLY A 138 12.27 -3.18 -13.10
N ASN A 139 11.37 -3.74 -13.91
CA ASN A 139 11.69 -4.05 -15.31
C ASN A 139 12.06 -2.74 -16.04
N PRO A 140 13.30 -2.57 -16.52
CA PRO A 140 13.77 -1.30 -17.10
C PRO A 140 12.92 -0.86 -18.29
N VAL A 141 12.48 -1.80 -19.11
CA VAL A 141 11.66 -1.52 -20.30
C VAL A 141 10.32 -0.88 -19.90
N ILE A 142 9.62 -1.49 -18.93
CA ILE A 142 8.33 -0.97 -18.44
C ILE A 142 8.54 0.38 -17.74
N TRP A 143 9.58 0.49 -16.95
CA TRP A 143 9.86 1.67 -16.13
C TRP A 143 10.23 2.87 -17.00
N TRP A 144 11.18 2.69 -17.92
CA TRP A 144 11.65 3.77 -18.79
C TRP A 144 10.63 4.15 -19.88
N LEU A 145 9.89 3.19 -20.44
CA LEU A 145 8.79 3.50 -21.36
C LEU A 145 7.59 4.14 -20.63
N GLY A 146 7.42 3.88 -19.33
CA GLY A 146 6.41 4.53 -18.50
C GLY A 146 6.57 6.05 -18.44
N ILE A 147 7.82 6.56 -18.43
CA ILE A 147 8.09 8.00 -18.38
C ILE A 147 7.47 8.74 -19.60
N PRO A 148 7.80 8.40 -20.86
CA PRO A 148 7.18 9.07 -22.01
C PRO A 148 5.67 8.81 -22.11
N CYS A 149 5.17 7.64 -21.67
CA CYS A 149 3.73 7.38 -21.64
C CYS A 149 3.01 8.31 -20.66
N VAL A 150 3.55 8.51 -19.46
CA VAL A 150 3.00 9.46 -18.47
C VAL A 150 3.05 10.89 -19.03
N LEU A 151 4.17 11.30 -19.60
CA LEU A 151 4.30 12.64 -20.21
C LEU A 151 3.29 12.85 -21.34
N TYR A 152 3.05 11.82 -22.16
CA TYR A 152 2.07 11.87 -23.24
C TYR A 152 0.63 12.03 -22.76
N THR A 153 0.30 11.50 -21.56
CA THR A 153 -1.07 11.66 -21.00
C THR A 153 -1.35 13.09 -20.53
N PHE A 154 -0.36 13.93 -20.34
CA PHE A 154 -0.52 15.35 -19.98
C PHE A 154 -0.56 16.30 -21.19
N TYR A 155 -0.33 15.79 -22.40
CA TYR A 155 -0.41 16.54 -23.65
C TYR A 155 -1.75 16.31 -24.34
#